data_0fa4e85b46803b499b95d8adc0efd5d9
#
_entry.id   0fa4e85b46803b499b95d8adc0efd5d9
#
_cell.length_a   1.000
_cell.length_b   1.000
_cell.length_c   1.000
_cell.angle_alpha   90.00
_cell.angle_beta   90.00
_cell.angle_gamma   90.00
#
_symmetry.space_group_name_H-M   'P 1'
#
loop_
_entity.id
_entity.type
_entity.pdbx_description
1 polymer ?
#
loop_
_entity_poly.entity_id
_entity_poly.type
_entity_poly.pdbx_seq_one_letter_code
_entity_poly.pdbx_strand_id
1 'polypeptide(L)'
;MDHILLVCTGNQCRSPVSAELLRSQLDARGLTADVRSAGLRDQHRTLSVDLIRRMRDRGIDLSGHRSRRLGRDDVERADLILTMEHHHVGEVTLLDPAAWARTFTLKEIVRRSAAAGPRPPDEPLDRWLARVGAGRTRLELVGAWRDDVADPAGRSLFEVERTVDELEDLITRLVDAAWPPPRRRSMRSRRRRSEDPEGGTQAPR
;
A
#
# COMPACT_ATOMS: atom_id res chain seq x y z
N MET A 1 10.47 -10.85 3.00
CA MET A 1 10.43 -9.57 2.24
C MET A 1 9.17 -9.62 1.41
N ASP A 2 8.28 -8.65 1.60
CA ASP A 2 6.99 -8.62 0.90
C ASP A 2 7.18 -8.26 -0.57
N HIS A 3 6.48 -8.96 -1.49
CA HIS A 3 6.46 -8.67 -2.92
C HIS A 3 5.14 -7.96 -3.26
N ILE A 4 5.20 -6.72 -3.69
CA ILE A 4 4.03 -5.89 -3.94
C ILE A 4 4.00 -5.48 -5.41
N LEU A 5 2.88 -5.75 -6.07
CA LEU A 5 2.66 -5.44 -7.48
C LEU A 5 1.57 -4.39 -7.64
N LEU A 6 1.87 -3.31 -8.35
CA LEU A 6 0.90 -2.27 -8.70
C LEU A 6 0.52 -2.37 -10.18
N VAL A 7 -0.78 -2.39 -10.47
CA VAL A 7 -1.29 -2.62 -11.83
C VAL A 7 -2.24 -1.50 -12.26
N CYS A 8 -2.00 -0.96 -13.46
CA CYS A 8 -2.96 -0.08 -14.13
C CYS A 8 -3.07 -0.45 -15.62
N THR A 9 -3.81 0.30 -16.40
CA THR A 9 -4.00 0.00 -17.84
C THR A 9 -2.69 0.04 -18.63
N GLY A 10 -1.94 1.15 -18.56
CA GLY A 10 -0.79 1.39 -19.45
C GLY A 10 0.57 1.37 -18.78
N ASN A 11 0.66 1.24 -17.44
CA ASN A 11 1.90 1.38 -16.66
C ASN A 11 2.68 2.67 -16.97
N GLN A 12 1.94 3.79 -17.20
CA GLN A 12 2.52 5.07 -17.63
C GLN A 12 2.31 6.22 -16.64
N CYS A 13 1.41 6.09 -15.65
CA CYS A 13 1.18 7.12 -14.65
C CYS A 13 0.84 6.48 -13.29
N ARG A 14 -0.39 5.97 -13.13
CA ARG A 14 -0.93 5.55 -11.84
C ARG A 14 -0.06 4.49 -11.14
N SER A 15 0.19 3.36 -11.77
CA SER A 15 0.93 2.27 -11.12
C SER A 15 2.42 2.58 -10.89
N PRO A 16 3.18 3.23 -11.80
CA PRO A 16 4.57 3.57 -11.50
C PRO A 16 4.71 4.65 -10.43
N VAL A 17 3.84 5.67 -10.43
CA VAL A 17 3.80 6.70 -9.38
C VAL A 17 3.51 6.04 -8.02
N SER A 18 2.46 5.22 -7.94
CA SER A 18 2.12 4.53 -6.70
C SER A 18 3.22 3.58 -6.21
N ALA A 19 3.93 2.91 -7.13
CA ALA A 19 5.04 2.02 -6.77
C ALA A 19 6.19 2.81 -6.13
N GLU A 20 6.53 3.97 -6.69
CA GLU A 20 7.62 4.78 -6.16
C GLU A 20 7.26 5.46 -4.85
N LEU A 21 6.02 5.97 -4.72
CA LEU A 21 5.49 6.50 -3.46
C LEU A 21 5.51 5.42 -2.36
N LEU A 22 5.06 4.21 -2.68
CA LEU A 22 5.07 3.10 -1.73
C LEU A 22 6.49 2.73 -1.30
N ARG A 23 7.41 2.60 -2.24
CA ARG A 23 8.82 2.28 -1.99
C ARG A 23 9.45 3.35 -1.09
N SER A 24 9.32 4.61 -1.45
CA SER A 24 9.85 5.75 -0.68
C SER A 24 9.31 5.78 0.77
N GLN A 25 8.02 5.52 0.96
CA GLN A 25 7.43 5.53 2.30
C GLN A 25 7.82 4.30 3.15
N LEU A 26 8.02 3.14 2.52
CA LEU A 26 8.55 1.95 3.21
C LEU A 26 10.01 2.15 3.61
N ASP A 27 10.83 2.67 2.70
CA ASP A 27 12.24 2.98 2.95
C ASP A 27 12.40 4.00 4.10
N ALA A 28 11.56 5.04 4.13
CA ALA A 28 11.53 6.01 5.23
C ALA A 28 11.19 5.40 6.60
N ARG A 29 10.55 4.22 6.61
CA ARG A 29 10.26 3.43 7.83
C ARG A 29 11.31 2.36 8.13
N GLY A 30 12.38 2.27 7.31
CA GLY A 30 13.41 1.23 7.41
C GLY A 30 12.90 -0.16 7.03
N LEU A 31 11.86 -0.24 6.19
CA LEU A 31 11.26 -1.47 5.73
C LEU A 31 11.68 -1.76 4.28
N THR A 32 12.02 -3.01 4.00
CA THR A 32 12.41 -3.46 2.66
C THR A 32 11.30 -4.31 2.06
N ALA A 33 10.83 -3.93 0.86
CA ALA A 33 9.89 -4.69 0.05
C ALA A 33 10.29 -4.68 -1.43
N ASP A 34 9.97 -5.75 -2.18
CA ASP A 34 10.10 -5.76 -3.64
C ASP A 34 8.82 -5.14 -4.23
N VAL A 35 8.86 -3.85 -4.56
CA VAL A 35 7.72 -3.12 -5.11
C VAL A 35 7.90 -2.97 -6.61
N ARG A 36 6.96 -3.51 -7.39
CA ARG A 36 6.96 -3.49 -8.87
C ARG A 36 5.68 -2.91 -9.42
N SER A 37 5.73 -2.49 -10.68
CA SER A 37 4.53 -2.07 -11.40
C SER A 37 4.45 -2.69 -12.79
N ALA A 38 3.22 -2.90 -13.29
CA ALA A 38 2.95 -3.42 -14.62
C ALA A 38 1.66 -2.83 -15.19
N GLY A 39 1.42 -3.03 -16.49
CA GLY A 39 0.21 -2.62 -17.19
C GLY A 39 -0.48 -3.77 -17.88
N LEU A 40 -1.78 -3.65 -18.09
CA LEU A 40 -2.54 -4.64 -18.86
C LEU A 40 -2.21 -4.56 -20.37
N ARG A 41 -1.84 -3.38 -20.83
CA ARG A 41 -1.49 -3.13 -22.24
C ARG A 41 0.03 -3.09 -22.41
N ASP A 42 0.50 -3.70 -23.48
CA ASP A 42 1.89 -3.61 -23.89
C ASP A 42 2.09 -2.29 -24.65
N GLN A 43 2.89 -1.40 -24.08
CA GLN A 43 3.12 -0.09 -24.70
C GLN A 43 4.61 0.28 -24.78
N HIS A 44 5.51 -0.36 -24.04
CA HIS A 44 6.95 -0.09 -23.97
C HIS A 44 7.30 1.41 -24.06
N ARG A 45 6.48 2.26 -23.43
CA ARG A 45 6.60 3.72 -23.49
C ARG A 45 7.31 4.26 -22.26
N THR A 46 8.00 5.36 -22.45
CA THR A 46 8.48 6.21 -21.37
C THR A 46 7.33 7.04 -20.80
N LEU A 47 7.48 7.48 -19.56
CA LEU A 47 6.57 8.44 -18.96
C LEU A 47 6.67 9.80 -19.64
N SER A 48 5.61 10.62 -19.54
CA SER A 48 5.68 12.00 -20.03
C SER A 48 6.72 12.80 -19.24
N VAL A 49 7.40 13.72 -19.93
CA VAL A 49 8.42 14.59 -19.33
C VAL A 49 7.83 15.41 -18.17
N ASP A 50 6.59 15.89 -18.33
CA ASP A 50 5.91 16.68 -17.30
C ASP A 50 5.63 15.84 -16.04
N LEU A 51 5.22 14.58 -16.18
CA LEU A 51 5.04 13.69 -15.03
C LEU A 51 6.37 13.44 -14.32
N ILE A 52 7.44 13.13 -15.05
CA ILE A 52 8.78 12.92 -14.49
C ILE A 52 9.22 14.15 -13.70
N ARG A 53 9.05 15.36 -14.26
CA ARG A 53 9.40 16.62 -13.59
C ARG A 53 8.64 16.79 -12.28
N ARG A 54 7.32 16.63 -12.31
CA ARG A 54 6.45 16.76 -11.13
C ARG A 54 6.78 15.79 -10.03
N MET A 55 7.08 14.55 -10.39
CA MET A 55 7.49 13.55 -9.41
C MET A 55 8.87 13.88 -8.82
N ARG A 56 9.79 14.43 -9.62
CA ARG A 56 11.09 14.90 -9.14
C ARG A 56 10.95 16.07 -8.16
N ASP A 57 10.03 17.00 -8.39
CA ASP A 57 9.75 18.11 -7.47
C ASP A 57 9.23 17.61 -6.10
N ARG A 58 8.69 16.38 -6.06
CA ARG A 58 8.29 15.65 -4.84
C ARG A 58 9.39 14.71 -4.29
N GLY A 59 10.60 14.81 -4.82
CA GLY A 59 11.74 13.97 -4.41
C GLY A 59 11.72 12.55 -4.99
N ILE A 60 10.89 12.27 -6.00
CA ILE A 60 10.71 10.95 -6.59
C ILE A 60 11.22 10.95 -8.04
N ASP A 61 12.20 10.08 -8.33
CA ASP A 61 12.76 9.94 -9.69
C ASP A 61 12.13 8.78 -10.44
N LEU A 62 11.37 9.11 -11.49
CA LEU A 62 10.77 8.17 -12.43
C LEU A 62 11.49 8.14 -13.79
N SER A 63 12.62 8.77 -13.95
CA SER A 63 13.32 8.91 -15.26
C SER A 63 13.73 7.58 -15.86
N GLY A 64 14.05 6.59 -15.02
CA GLY A 64 14.42 5.23 -15.42
C GLY A 64 13.25 4.30 -15.71
N HIS A 65 12.01 4.72 -15.46
CA HIS A 65 10.86 3.83 -15.64
C HIS A 65 10.60 3.52 -17.12
N ARG A 66 10.28 2.25 -17.38
CA ARG A 66 9.79 1.76 -18.67
C ARG A 66 8.53 0.95 -18.42
N SER A 67 7.45 1.30 -19.13
CA SER A 67 6.20 0.55 -19.03
C SER A 67 6.43 -0.90 -19.50
N ARG A 68 5.84 -1.84 -18.81
CA ARG A 68 5.89 -3.25 -19.14
C ARG A 68 4.54 -3.90 -18.98
N ARG A 69 4.30 -4.97 -19.73
CA ARG A 69 3.08 -5.75 -19.65
C ARG A 69 3.07 -6.64 -18.42
N LEU A 70 1.89 -6.78 -17.82
CA LEU A 70 1.61 -7.74 -16.77
C LEU A 70 1.75 -9.17 -17.29
N GLY A 71 2.53 -9.99 -16.60
CA GLY A 71 2.69 -11.42 -16.87
C GLY A 71 2.17 -12.28 -15.73
N ARG A 72 1.94 -13.58 -16.00
CA ARG A 72 1.54 -14.56 -14.99
C ARG A 72 2.55 -14.62 -13.84
N ASP A 73 3.84 -14.65 -14.13
CA ASP A 73 4.91 -14.73 -13.13
C ASP A 73 4.89 -13.53 -12.16
N ASP A 74 4.46 -12.35 -12.62
CA ASP A 74 4.30 -11.18 -11.77
C ASP A 74 3.19 -11.40 -10.74
N VAL A 75 2.08 -11.99 -11.20
CA VAL A 75 0.91 -12.28 -10.36
C VAL A 75 1.25 -13.38 -9.35
N GLU A 76 1.87 -14.46 -9.78
CA GLU A 76 2.22 -15.60 -8.93
C GLU A 76 3.22 -15.23 -7.82
N ARG A 77 4.16 -14.34 -8.11
CA ARG A 77 5.18 -13.88 -7.16
C ARG A 77 4.67 -12.91 -6.12
N ALA A 78 3.61 -12.16 -6.41
CA ALA A 78 3.16 -11.07 -5.55
C ALA A 78 2.44 -11.57 -4.30
N ASP A 79 2.80 -11.05 -3.13
CA ASP A 79 2.09 -11.24 -1.87
C ASP A 79 0.89 -10.29 -1.75
N LEU A 80 0.95 -9.13 -2.41
CA LEU A 80 -0.11 -8.15 -2.50
C LEU A 80 -0.15 -7.53 -3.90
N ILE A 81 -1.33 -7.48 -4.51
CA ILE A 81 -1.56 -6.85 -5.81
C ILE A 81 -2.54 -5.70 -5.63
N LEU A 82 -2.11 -4.51 -6.03
CA LEU A 82 -2.87 -3.26 -5.95
C LEU A 82 -3.21 -2.80 -7.35
N THR A 83 -4.49 -2.73 -7.67
CA THR A 83 -4.97 -2.27 -8.98
C THR A 83 -5.56 -0.87 -8.87
N MET A 84 -5.62 -0.15 -9.98
CA MET A 84 -6.16 1.21 -10.02
C MET A 84 -7.66 1.25 -10.28
N GLU A 85 -8.21 0.20 -10.87
CA GLU A 85 -9.62 0.10 -11.22
C GLU A 85 -10.14 -1.31 -10.98
N HIS A 86 -11.44 -1.44 -10.69
CA HIS A 86 -12.08 -2.72 -10.38
C HIS A 86 -11.94 -3.76 -11.52
N HIS A 87 -12.00 -3.33 -12.79
CA HIS A 87 -11.82 -4.25 -13.93
C HIS A 87 -10.41 -4.83 -14.00
N HIS A 88 -9.37 -4.11 -13.51
CA HIS A 88 -8.02 -4.65 -13.43
C HIS A 88 -7.93 -5.87 -12.48
N VAL A 89 -8.77 -5.90 -11.42
CA VAL A 89 -8.86 -7.07 -10.53
C VAL A 89 -9.31 -8.30 -11.32
N GLY A 90 -10.29 -8.12 -12.21
CA GLY A 90 -10.76 -9.18 -13.10
C GLY A 90 -9.63 -9.72 -13.99
N GLU A 91 -8.88 -8.82 -14.66
CA GLU A 91 -7.76 -9.19 -15.52
C GLU A 91 -6.65 -9.95 -14.78
N VAL A 92 -6.30 -9.51 -13.55
CA VAL A 92 -5.33 -10.22 -12.70
C VAL A 92 -5.83 -11.63 -12.35
N THR A 93 -7.10 -11.75 -11.98
CA THR A 93 -7.68 -13.06 -11.59
C THR A 93 -7.95 -13.99 -12.78
N LEU A 94 -7.97 -13.50 -14.01
CA LEU A 94 -7.93 -14.34 -15.21
C LEU A 94 -6.56 -14.99 -15.41
N LEU A 95 -5.46 -14.31 -15.04
CA LEU A 95 -4.11 -14.89 -15.08
C LEU A 95 -3.91 -15.92 -13.98
N ASP A 96 -4.38 -15.64 -12.77
CA ASP A 96 -4.33 -16.57 -11.61
C ASP A 96 -5.59 -16.37 -10.74
N PRO A 97 -6.56 -17.30 -10.76
CA PRO A 97 -7.75 -17.23 -9.92
C PRO A 97 -7.46 -17.22 -8.42
N ALA A 98 -6.33 -17.78 -7.98
CA ALA A 98 -5.93 -17.80 -6.57
C ALA A 98 -5.45 -16.41 -6.09
N ALA A 99 -5.07 -15.52 -7.01
CA ALA A 99 -4.67 -14.16 -6.68
C ALA A 99 -5.83 -13.31 -6.13
N TRP A 100 -7.09 -13.74 -6.26
CA TRP A 100 -8.25 -13.01 -5.72
C TRP A 100 -8.09 -12.56 -4.27
N ALA A 101 -7.61 -13.44 -3.40
CA ALA A 101 -7.50 -13.18 -1.97
C ALA A 101 -6.48 -12.06 -1.63
N ARG A 102 -5.52 -11.79 -2.53
CA ARG A 102 -4.43 -10.82 -2.36
C ARG A 102 -4.47 -9.67 -3.38
N THR A 103 -5.54 -9.56 -4.20
CA THR A 103 -5.73 -8.52 -5.21
C THR A 103 -6.86 -7.59 -4.81
N PHE A 104 -6.58 -6.30 -4.68
CA PHE A 104 -7.54 -5.26 -4.32
C PHE A 104 -7.35 -4.04 -5.22
N THR A 105 -8.38 -3.21 -5.39
CA THR A 105 -8.10 -1.85 -5.85
C THR A 105 -7.46 -1.06 -4.71
N LEU A 106 -6.68 -0.04 -5.04
CA LEU A 106 -6.00 0.78 -4.03
C LEU A 106 -6.99 1.48 -3.09
N LYS A 107 -8.12 1.96 -3.60
CA LYS A 107 -9.18 2.55 -2.77
C LYS A 107 -9.91 1.49 -1.94
N GLU A 108 -10.16 0.33 -2.51
CA GLU A 108 -10.84 -0.77 -1.80
C GLU A 108 -10.04 -1.19 -0.56
N ILE A 109 -8.73 -1.48 -0.71
CA ILE A 109 -7.92 -1.94 0.42
C ILE A 109 -7.83 -0.87 1.51
N VAL A 110 -7.69 0.42 1.15
CA VAL A 110 -7.67 1.53 2.11
C VAL A 110 -9.00 1.63 2.86
N ARG A 111 -10.12 1.55 2.16
CA ARG A 111 -11.46 1.58 2.78
C ARG A 111 -11.69 0.39 3.69
N ARG A 112 -11.33 -0.82 3.26
CA ARG A 112 -11.53 -2.06 4.04
C ARG A 112 -10.58 -2.13 5.23
N SER A 113 -9.34 -1.68 5.09
CA SER A 113 -8.38 -1.65 6.19
C SER A 113 -8.81 -0.72 7.33
N ALA A 114 -9.53 0.37 7.03
CA ALA A 114 -10.08 1.24 8.06
C ALA A 114 -11.06 0.50 8.99
N ALA A 115 -11.85 -0.45 8.46
CA ALA A 115 -12.77 -1.29 9.24
C ALA A 115 -12.05 -2.49 9.90
N ALA A 116 -11.09 -3.11 9.21
CA ALA A 116 -10.35 -4.25 9.72
C ALA A 116 -9.31 -3.87 10.79
N GLY A 117 -8.90 -2.60 10.84
CA GLY A 117 -7.83 -2.10 11.69
C GLY A 117 -6.43 -2.36 11.12
N PRO A 118 -5.41 -1.66 11.68
CA PRO A 118 -4.04 -1.80 11.22
C PRO A 118 -3.49 -3.21 11.47
N ARG A 119 -2.47 -3.57 10.71
CA ARG A 119 -1.75 -4.83 10.87
C ARG A 119 -0.89 -4.77 12.15
N PRO A 120 -1.08 -5.66 13.12
CA PRO A 120 -0.15 -5.80 14.24
C PRO A 120 1.27 -6.12 13.73
N PRO A 121 2.33 -5.69 14.45
CA PRO A 121 3.72 -5.89 14.00
C PRO A 121 4.09 -7.36 13.76
N ASP A 122 3.50 -8.28 14.52
CA ASP A 122 3.79 -9.72 14.46
C ASP A 122 2.80 -10.48 13.56
N GLU A 123 1.82 -9.81 12.95
CA GLU A 123 0.86 -10.45 12.05
C GLU A 123 1.46 -10.58 10.64
N PRO A 124 1.50 -11.80 10.05
CA PRO A 124 1.87 -11.98 8.65
C PRO A 124 0.94 -11.22 7.70
N LEU A 125 1.49 -10.75 6.56
CA LEU A 125 0.73 -9.95 5.59
C LEU A 125 -0.51 -10.68 5.06
N ASP A 126 -0.40 -11.95 4.75
CA ASP A 126 -1.48 -12.80 4.24
C ASP A 126 -2.66 -12.90 5.24
N ARG A 127 -2.37 -13.00 6.54
CA ARG A 127 -3.40 -12.99 7.59
C ARG A 127 -4.13 -11.65 7.68
N TRP A 128 -3.37 -10.56 7.61
CA TRP A 128 -3.98 -9.24 7.59
C TRP A 128 -4.86 -9.05 6.34
N LEU A 129 -4.38 -9.48 5.16
CA LEU A 129 -5.15 -9.44 3.91
C LEU A 129 -6.42 -10.28 4.00
N ALA A 130 -6.38 -11.45 4.65
CA ALA A 130 -7.56 -12.27 4.88
C ALA A 130 -8.61 -11.54 5.75
N ARG A 131 -8.17 -10.79 6.78
CA ARG A 131 -9.04 -9.93 7.60
C ARG A 131 -9.64 -8.77 6.80
N VAL A 132 -8.82 -8.09 6.02
CA VAL A 132 -9.24 -6.98 5.14
C VAL A 132 -10.22 -7.47 4.07
N GLY A 133 -9.99 -8.67 3.54
CA GLY A 133 -10.84 -9.31 2.53
C GLY A 133 -12.07 -10.02 3.08
N ALA A 134 -12.29 -10.06 4.39
CA ALA A 134 -13.41 -10.76 4.99
C ALA A 134 -14.76 -10.28 4.42
N GLY A 135 -15.61 -11.24 4.00
CA GLY A 135 -16.91 -10.95 3.39
C GLY A 135 -16.86 -10.37 1.97
N ARG A 136 -15.68 -10.27 1.36
CA ARG A 136 -15.52 -9.79 -0.01
C ARG A 136 -16.02 -10.81 -1.01
N THR A 137 -16.82 -10.38 -1.97
CA THR A 137 -17.35 -11.24 -3.03
C THR A 137 -16.97 -10.69 -4.40
N ARG A 138 -16.90 -11.57 -5.41
CA ARG A 138 -16.64 -11.16 -6.79
C ARG A 138 -17.78 -10.29 -7.36
N LEU A 139 -19.00 -10.46 -6.85
CA LEU A 139 -20.15 -9.66 -7.26
C LEU A 139 -19.99 -8.17 -6.90
N GLU A 140 -19.26 -7.88 -5.82
CA GLU A 140 -18.97 -6.49 -5.42
C GLU A 140 -18.11 -5.72 -6.44
N LEU A 141 -17.41 -6.41 -7.34
CA LEU A 141 -16.67 -5.76 -8.42
C LEU A 141 -17.62 -5.19 -9.50
N VAL A 142 -18.83 -5.69 -9.61
CA VAL A 142 -19.79 -5.19 -10.59
C VAL A 142 -20.26 -3.80 -10.15
N GLY A 143 -19.88 -2.77 -10.95
CA GLY A 143 -20.23 -1.38 -10.64
C GLY A 143 -19.43 -0.74 -9.50
N ALA A 144 -18.26 -1.29 -9.14
CA ALA A 144 -17.40 -0.79 -8.05
C ALA A 144 -16.60 0.48 -8.42
N TRP A 145 -17.12 1.35 -9.26
CA TRP A 145 -16.44 2.58 -9.75
C TRP A 145 -16.00 3.53 -8.63
N ARG A 146 -16.64 3.47 -7.49
CA ARG A 146 -16.23 4.25 -6.30
C ARG A 146 -14.81 3.90 -5.82
N ASP A 147 -14.36 2.68 -6.11
CA ASP A 147 -13.06 2.18 -5.71
C ASP A 147 -12.02 2.33 -6.84
N ASP A 148 -12.34 3.07 -7.91
CA ASP A 148 -11.45 3.35 -9.03
C ASP A 148 -10.67 4.66 -8.81
N VAL A 149 -9.39 4.63 -9.16
CA VAL A 149 -8.57 5.82 -9.35
C VAL A 149 -8.68 6.25 -10.81
N ALA A 150 -9.18 7.45 -11.05
CA ALA A 150 -9.43 7.97 -12.40
C ALA A 150 -8.16 7.93 -13.28
N ASP A 151 -8.33 7.57 -14.55
CA ASP A 151 -7.22 7.59 -15.51
C ASP A 151 -6.93 9.03 -15.98
N PRO A 152 -5.74 9.58 -15.71
CA PRO A 152 -5.37 10.90 -16.15
C PRO A 152 -4.84 10.93 -17.60
N ALA A 153 -4.81 9.80 -18.31
CA ALA A 153 -4.31 9.72 -19.68
C ALA A 153 -5.11 10.63 -20.62
N GLY A 154 -4.43 11.54 -21.31
CA GLY A 154 -5.06 12.52 -22.22
C GLY A 154 -5.81 13.65 -21.51
N ARG A 155 -5.71 13.76 -20.19
CA ARG A 155 -6.31 14.81 -19.39
C ARG A 155 -5.38 16.01 -19.20
N SER A 156 -5.92 17.09 -18.63
CA SER A 156 -5.15 18.29 -18.29
C SER A 156 -4.08 18.01 -17.24
N LEU A 157 -3.04 18.85 -17.16
CA LEU A 157 -2.01 18.75 -16.15
C LEU A 157 -2.59 18.85 -14.72
N PHE A 158 -3.64 19.64 -14.54
CA PHE A 158 -4.35 19.74 -13.26
C PHE A 158 -4.97 18.40 -12.82
N GLU A 159 -5.58 17.66 -13.77
CA GLU A 159 -6.13 16.34 -13.47
C GLU A 159 -5.05 15.31 -13.19
N VAL A 160 -3.88 15.40 -13.84
CA VAL A 160 -2.71 14.58 -13.51
C VAL A 160 -2.25 14.84 -12.09
N GLU A 161 -2.15 16.13 -11.68
CA GLU A 161 -1.77 16.50 -10.30
C GLU A 161 -2.76 15.97 -9.27
N ARG A 162 -4.05 16.18 -9.51
CA ARG A 162 -5.09 15.62 -8.63
C ARG A 162 -4.97 14.11 -8.45
N THR A 163 -4.67 13.40 -9.55
CA THR A 163 -4.48 11.94 -9.48
C THR A 163 -3.25 11.59 -8.66
N VAL A 164 -2.14 12.32 -8.81
CA VAL A 164 -0.92 12.10 -8.02
C VAL A 164 -1.18 12.37 -6.54
N ASP A 165 -1.87 13.47 -6.19
CA ASP A 165 -2.22 13.81 -4.81
C ASP A 165 -3.12 12.73 -4.18
N GLU A 166 -4.10 12.23 -4.94
CA GLU A 166 -4.97 11.13 -4.50
C GLU A 166 -4.18 9.84 -4.27
N LEU A 167 -3.24 9.50 -5.15
CA LEU A 167 -2.38 8.33 -5.00
C LEU A 167 -1.48 8.45 -3.77
N GLU A 168 -0.93 9.63 -3.50
CA GLU A 168 -0.09 9.89 -2.34
C GLU A 168 -0.87 9.71 -1.02
N ASP A 169 -2.10 10.25 -0.92
CA ASP A 169 -2.98 10.04 0.23
C ASP A 169 -3.31 8.55 0.43
N LEU A 170 -3.70 7.88 -0.64
CA LEU A 170 -4.06 6.47 -0.58
C LEU A 170 -2.88 5.58 -0.18
N ILE A 171 -1.69 5.81 -0.72
CA ILE A 171 -0.48 5.07 -0.36
C ILE A 171 -0.11 5.34 1.09
N THR A 172 -0.17 6.59 1.55
CA THR A 172 0.11 6.94 2.94
C THR A 172 -0.81 6.19 3.90
N ARG A 173 -2.11 6.20 3.64
CA ARG A 173 -3.11 5.49 4.46
C ARG A 173 -2.93 3.97 4.42
N LEU A 174 -2.57 3.41 3.26
CA LEU A 174 -2.26 2.00 3.14
C LEU A 174 -1.02 1.62 3.97
N VAL A 175 0.05 2.42 3.86
CA VAL A 175 1.30 2.18 4.59
C VAL A 175 1.08 2.30 6.10
N ASP A 176 0.27 3.24 6.56
CA ASP A 176 -0.12 3.36 7.97
C ASP A 176 -0.94 2.16 8.47
N ALA A 177 -1.76 1.57 7.61
CA ALA A 177 -2.56 0.41 7.95
C ALA A 177 -1.78 -0.92 7.88
N ALA A 178 -1.01 -1.12 6.82
CA ALA A 178 -0.34 -2.40 6.54
C ALA A 178 1.05 -2.51 7.18
N TRP A 179 1.76 -1.39 7.35
CA TRP A 179 3.11 -1.30 7.93
C TRP A 179 3.21 -0.19 8.96
N PRO A 180 2.39 -0.23 10.03
CA PRO A 180 2.39 0.82 11.05
C PRO A 180 3.75 0.93 11.72
N PRO A 181 4.17 2.14 12.13
CA PRO A 181 5.40 2.30 12.89
C PRO A 181 5.32 1.50 14.21
N PRO A 182 6.45 0.98 14.71
CA PRO A 182 6.46 0.25 15.96
C PRO A 182 5.88 1.11 17.07
N ARG A 183 4.93 0.56 17.83
CA ARG A 183 4.34 1.26 18.99
C ARG A 183 5.46 1.65 19.94
N ARG A 184 5.67 2.94 20.18
CA ARG A 184 6.56 3.41 21.24
C ARG A 184 6.05 2.77 22.54
N ARG A 185 6.81 1.84 23.11
CA ARG A 185 6.53 1.30 24.43
C ARG A 185 6.48 2.49 25.39
N SER A 186 5.30 2.78 25.93
CA SER A 186 5.16 3.82 26.94
C SER A 186 6.02 3.42 28.13
N MET A 187 7.03 4.22 28.42
CA MET A 187 7.92 4.08 29.59
C MET A 187 7.17 4.42 30.91
N ARG A 188 5.88 4.05 31.01
CA ARG A 188 5.07 4.29 32.20
C ARG A 188 4.81 3.02 32.98
N SER A 189 5.83 2.34 33.51
CA SER A 189 5.59 1.39 34.60
C SER A 189 6.84 0.98 35.41
N ARG A 190 7.86 1.85 35.52
CA ARG A 190 8.99 1.58 36.43
C ARG A 190 9.20 2.69 37.46
N ARG A 191 8.12 3.26 38.02
CA ARG A 191 8.23 4.13 39.19
C ARG A 191 7.11 3.82 40.19
N ARG A 192 7.13 2.66 40.82
CA ARG A 192 6.47 2.37 42.10
C ARG A 192 6.97 1.03 42.63
N ARG A 193 8.18 0.97 43.13
CA ARG A 193 8.65 0.02 44.15
C ARG A 193 10.02 0.50 44.68
N SER A 194 9.98 1.46 45.53
CA SER A 194 11.06 1.71 46.51
C SER A 194 10.64 2.85 47.44
N GLU A 195 9.79 2.58 48.38
CA GLU A 195 9.61 3.35 49.60
C GLU A 195 8.81 2.46 50.55
N ASP A 196 9.49 1.45 51.17
CA ASP A 196 9.10 0.94 52.47
C ASP A 196 9.96 1.69 53.48
N PRO A 197 9.39 2.47 54.40
CA PRO A 197 10.13 2.99 55.53
C PRO A 197 10.27 1.91 56.59
N GLU A 198 11.49 1.54 56.90
CA GLU A 198 11.81 0.74 58.08
C GLU A 198 11.34 1.48 59.33
N GLY A 199 10.30 0.94 59.93
CA GLY A 199 9.84 1.34 61.26
C GLY A 199 10.76 0.78 62.35
N GLY A 200 11.47 1.67 63.01
CA GLY A 200 12.28 1.35 64.15
C GLY A 200 11.45 0.84 65.33
N THR A 201 11.88 -0.27 65.85
CA THR A 201 11.43 -0.84 67.16
C THR A 201 12.27 -0.26 68.27
N GLN A 202 11.70 0.49 69.18
CA GLN A 202 12.23 0.77 70.51
C GLN A 202 11.49 -0.10 71.47
N ALA A 203 12.24 -0.90 72.23
CA ALA A 203 11.79 -1.62 73.43
C ALA A 203 11.81 -0.74 74.68
N PRO A 204 10.87 -0.95 75.60
CA PRO A 204 10.87 -0.27 76.87
C PRO A 204 11.46 -1.15 77.98
N ARG A 205 11.79 -0.47 79.04
CA ARG A 205 11.92 -1.06 80.33
C ARG A 205 10.57 -1.46 80.90
#